data_56319d4400c2c8223c963e89c5a95565
#
_entry.id   56319d4400c2c8223c963e89c5a95565
#
_cell.length_a   1.000
_cell.length_b   1.000
_cell.length_c   1.000
_cell.angle_alpha   90.00
_cell.angle_beta   90.00
_cell.angle_gamma   90.00
#
_symmetry.space_group_name_H-M   'P 1'
#
loop_
_entity.id
_entity.type
_entity.pdbx_description
1 polymer ?
#
loop_
_entity_poly.entity_id
_entity_poly.type
_entity_poly.pdbx_seq_one_letter_code
_entity_poly.pdbx_strand_id
1 'polypeptide(L)'
;LIRQIKTMKEMGCDAIRTAHNMPSTMQMELCDSLGMMVMAESFDMWIYPKCKNGYATFFKEWADKDIINLVKHHRNHPSIVMWSIGNEIPEQWSKEGVEISKRLQDLCHQYDPTRPVTQGMDRAEAALKSGFAQVMDVPGFNYRVHKYENNIKQLPKGFLLGSETASTVSSRGVYKFPVTVSDKNTYPDGQCSSYDTEYCSWSNLPDDDWRCQEDYPWVIGEFVWTGYDYLGEPTPYDEFWPSRSSYFGICDLAGLPKDRYYLYRSHWNKQSHTVHLLPHWTWPGREGEV
;
A
#
# COMPACT_ATOMS: atom_id res chain seq x y z
N LEU A 1 -13.17 -12.17 4.49
CA LEU A 1 -12.74 -11.01 5.30
C LEU A 1 -12.15 -11.45 6.64
N ILE A 2 -12.87 -12.21 7.52
CA ILE A 2 -12.37 -12.62 8.85
C ILE A 2 -11.01 -13.30 8.75
N ARG A 3 -10.85 -14.29 7.87
CA ARG A 3 -9.59 -14.99 7.65
C ARG A 3 -8.48 -14.02 7.23
N GLN A 4 -8.77 -13.12 6.30
CA GLN A 4 -7.81 -12.14 5.79
C GLN A 4 -7.30 -11.22 6.92
N ILE A 5 -8.20 -10.63 7.70
CA ILE A 5 -7.81 -9.76 8.80
C ILE A 5 -6.99 -10.52 9.85
N LYS A 6 -7.43 -11.74 10.22
CA LYS A 6 -6.68 -12.58 11.18
C LYS A 6 -5.28 -12.93 10.69
N THR A 7 -5.14 -13.32 9.41
CA THR A 7 -3.83 -13.63 8.83
C THR A 7 -2.89 -12.42 8.89
N MET A 8 -3.38 -11.21 8.58
CA MET A 8 -2.56 -9.99 8.70
C MET A 8 -2.17 -9.72 10.16
N LYS A 9 -3.09 -9.88 11.11
CA LYS A 9 -2.78 -9.71 12.54
C LYS A 9 -1.76 -10.73 13.04
N GLU A 10 -1.86 -11.98 12.64
CA GLU A 10 -0.90 -13.03 12.99
C GLU A 10 0.50 -12.74 12.43
N MET A 11 0.58 -12.04 11.32
CA MET A 11 1.84 -11.54 10.77
C MET A 11 2.42 -10.39 11.60
N GLY A 12 1.61 -9.70 12.39
CA GLY A 12 2.00 -8.53 13.18
C GLY A 12 1.55 -7.19 12.58
N CYS A 13 0.69 -7.23 11.57
CA CYS A 13 0.12 -6.03 10.96
C CYS A 13 -0.86 -5.35 11.94
N ASP A 14 -0.66 -4.06 12.19
CA ASP A 14 -1.49 -3.26 13.10
C ASP A 14 -2.60 -2.50 12.38
N ALA A 15 -2.38 -2.15 11.11
CA ALA A 15 -3.30 -1.34 10.33
C ALA A 15 -3.41 -1.82 8.88
N ILE A 16 -4.54 -1.54 8.26
CA ILE A 16 -4.78 -1.74 6.82
C ILE A 16 -5.23 -0.42 6.17
N ARG A 17 -4.89 -0.26 4.91
CA ARG A 17 -5.42 0.79 4.03
C ARG A 17 -6.43 0.18 3.07
N THR A 18 -7.59 0.79 2.93
CA THR A 18 -8.63 0.32 2.00
C THR A 18 -8.41 0.90 0.61
N ALA A 19 -7.35 0.45 -0.05
CA ALA A 19 -6.96 0.91 -1.37
C ALA A 19 -7.90 0.35 -2.47
N HIS A 20 -8.45 1.16 -3.37
CA HIS A 20 -8.47 2.62 -3.29
C HIS A 20 -9.94 3.06 -3.33
N ASN A 21 -10.75 2.59 -2.40
CA ASN A 21 -12.19 2.76 -2.37
C ASN A 21 -12.74 2.76 -0.94
N MET A 22 -13.96 3.28 -0.80
CA MET A 22 -14.71 3.21 0.44
C MET A 22 -14.86 1.76 0.92
N PRO A 23 -14.47 1.44 2.16
CA PRO A 23 -14.63 0.10 2.72
C PRO A 23 -16.10 -0.26 2.93
N SER A 24 -16.40 -1.56 2.96
CA SER A 24 -17.73 -2.02 3.33
C SER A 24 -17.97 -1.93 4.84
N THR A 25 -19.22 -1.75 5.25
CA THR A 25 -19.62 -1.76 6.68
C THR A 25 -19.15 -3.04 7.37
N MET A 26 -19.34 -4.20 6.74
CA MET A 26 -18.89 -5.48 7.27
C MET A 26 -17.37 -5.51 7.52
N GLN A 27 -16.57 -4.92 6.63
CA GLN A 27 -15.12 -4.84 6.84
C GLN A 27 -14.78 -3.99 8.07
N MET A 28 -15.46 -2.87 8.25
CA MET A 28 -15.25 -1.98 9.41
C MET A 28 -15.68 -2.64 10.71
N GLU A 29 -16.84 -3.28 10.77
CA GLU A 29 -17.31 -4.05 11.93
C GLU A 29 -16.32 -5.16 12.33
N LEU A 30 -15.75 -5.84 11.35
CA LEU A 30 -14.72 -6.86 11.58
C LEU A 30 -13.40 -6.24 12.07
N CYS A 31 -12.99 -5.11 11.53
CA CYS A 31 -11.81 -4.40 12.01
C CYS A 31 -12.00 -3.92 13.45
N ASP A 32 -13.18 -3.38 13.80
CA ASP A 32 -13.53 -3.00 15.16
C ASP A 32 -13.43 -4.19 16.12
N SER A 33 -14.08 -5.31 15.76
CA SER A 33 -14.14 -6.49 16.62
C SER A 33 -12.82 -7.22 16.77
N LEU A 34 -11.98 -7.18 15.75
CA LEU A 34 -10.66 -7.83 15.72
C LEU A 34 -9.52 -6.91 16.14
N GLY A 35 -9.78 -5.62 16.34
CA GLY A 35 -8.77 -4.63 16.72
C GLY A 35 -7.74 -4.36 15.61
N MET A 36 -8.19 -4.20 14.37
CA MET A 36 -7.36 -3.81 13.22
C MET A 36 -7.59 -2.33 12.91
N MET A 37 -6.57 -1.51 12.99
CA MET A 37 -6.67 -0.10 12.61
C MET A 37 -6.88 0.04 11.09
N VAL A 38 -7.55 1.14 10.67
CA VAL A 38 -7.89 1.36 9.27
C VAL A 38 -7.58 2.79 8.85
N MET A 39 -6.85 2.94 7.75
CA MET A 39 -6.87 4.13 6.91
C MET A 39 -7.94 3.95 5.85
N ALA A 40 -9.08 4.62 6.01
CA ALA A 40 -10.20 4.50 5.09
C ALA A 40 -10.05 5.47 3.92
N GLU A 41 -9.99 4.93 2.70
CA GLU A 41 -9.71 5.69 1.48
C GLU A 41 -10.94 5.81 0.57
N SER A 42 -11.00 6.90 -0.20
CA SER A 42 -12.12 7.22 -1.08
C SER A 42 -11.81 7.06 -2.57
N PHE A 43 -10.75 7.70 -3.08
CA PHE A 43 -10.57 7.88 -4.52
C PHE A 43 -9.20 7.43 -5.01
N ASP A 44 -9.17 6.75 -6.16
CA ASP A 44 -7.95 6.46 -6.91
C ASP A 44 -7.60 7.54 -7.95
N MET A 45 -8.52 8.40 -8.30
CA MET A 45 -8.33 9.52 -9.24
C MET A 45 -9.33 10.64 -8.97
N TRP A 46 -9.00 11.87 -9.41
CA TRP A 46 -9.89 13.01 -9.34
C TRP A 46 -10.36 13.43 -10.73
N ILE A 47 -9.99 14.65 -11.20
CA ILE A 47 -10.47 15.20 -12.47
C ILE A 47 -9.78 14.54 -13.67
N TYR A 48 -8.46 14.34 -13.59
CA TYR A 48 -7.71 13.73 -14.69
C TYR A 48 -7.74 12.21 -14.59
N PRO A 49 -8.22 11.54 -15.66
CA PRO A 49 -8.41 10.08 -15.62
C PRO A 49 -7.08 9.33 -15.70
N LYS A 50 -6.89 8.34 -14.83
CA LYS A 50 -5.87 7.31 -14.97
C LYS A 50 -6.27 6.23 -15.98
N CYS A 51 -7.58 6.04 -16.17
CA CYS A 51 -8.14 5.08 -17.12
C CYS A 51 -9.43 5.62 -17.74
N LYS A 52 -9.79 5.09 -18.92
CA LYS A 52 -10.90 5.58 -19.76
C LYS A 52 -12.26 5.65 -19.05
N ASN A 53 -12.59 4.67 -18.23
CA ASN A 53 -13.89 4.54 -17.56
C ASN A 53 -13.77 4.73 -16.04
N GLY A 54 -12.76 5.48 -15.58
CA GLY A 54 -12.53 5.71 -14.18
C GLY A 54 -13.43 6.76 -13.55
N TYR A 55 -13.28 6.93 -12.23
CA TYR A 55 -14.07 7.84 -11.42
C TYR A 55 -13.98 9.32 -11.84
N ALA A 56 -12.94 9.72 -12.57
CA ALA A 56 -12.80 11.09 -13.09
C ALA A 56 -14.04 11.61 -13.83
N THR A 57 -14.79 10.72 -14.50
CA THR A 57 -16.04 11.04 -15.16
C THR A 57 -17.10 11.61 -14.20
N PHE A 58 -17.09 11.18 -12.97
CA PHE A 58 -18.08 11.54 -11.95
C PHE A 58 -17.56 12.56 -10.93
N PHE A 59 -16.26 12.77 -10.85
CA PHE A 59 -15.60 13.50 -9.78
C PHE A 59 -16.21 14.90 -9.53
N LYS A 60 -16.44 15.68 -10.58
CA LYS A 60 -16.94 17.06 -10.43
C LYS A 60 -18.33 17.12 -9.78
N GLU A 61 -19.16 16.12 -10.01
CA GLU A 61 -20.52 16.08 -9.47
C GLU A 61 -20.59 15.34 -8.12
N TRP A 62 -19.77 14.31 -7.95
CA TRP A 62 -19.96 13.33 -6.87
C TRP A 62 -18.91 13.39 -5.77
N ALA A 63 -17.73 13.99 -5.98
CA ALA A 63 -16.63 13.94 -5.03
C ALA A 63 -17.01 14.40 -3.62
N ASP A 64 -17.72 15.53 -3.49
CA ASP A 64 -18.15 16.05 -2.19
C ASP A 64 -19.18 15.12 -1.53
N LYS A 65 -20.12 14.61 -2.31
CA LYS A 65 -21.14 13.66 -1.83
C LYS A 65 -20.50 12.38 -1.32
N ASP A 66 -19.52 11.84 -2.06
CA ASP A 66 -18.89 10.57 -1.75
C ASP A 66 -17.95 10.68 -0.56
N ILE A 67 -17.16 11.75 -0.44
CA ILE A 67 -16.32 11.96 0.75
C ILE A 67 -17.17 12.19 2.01
N ILE A 68 -18.25 12.95 1.91
CA ILE A 68 -19.21 13.15 3.00
C ILE A 68 -19.86 11.83 3.39
N ASN A 69 -20.22 11.01 2.41
CA ASN A 69 -20.81 9.69 2.63
C ASN A 69 -19.81 8.77 3.33
N LEU A 70 -18.58 8.67 2.86
CA LEU A 70 -17.51 7.91 3.50
C LEU A 70 -17.39 8.26 4.99
N VAL A 71 -17.23 9.54 5.30
CA VAL A 71 -17.02 10.00 6.67
C VAL A 71 -18.26 9.77 7.52
N LYS A 72 -19.43 10.19 7.08
CA LYS A 72 -20.68 10.04 7.85
C LYS A 72 -21.04 8.57 8.11
N HIS A 73 -20.80 7.71 7.13
CA HIS A 73 -21.13 6.30 7.24
C HIS A 73 -20.20 5.57 8.21
N HIS A 74 -18.93 5.96 8.23
CA HIS A 74 -17.92 5.19 8.95
C HIS A 74 -17.29 5.87 10.19
N ARG A 75 -17.54 7.15 10.44
CA ARG A 75 -16.90 7.89 11.57
C ARG A 75 -17.13 7.29 12.96
N ASN A 76 -18.14 6.44 13.13
CA ASN A 76 -18.42 5.78 14.40
C ASN A 76 -17.66 4.47 14.61
N HIS A 77 -16.86 4.03 13.59
CA HIS A 77 -16.01 2.86 13.73
C HIS A 77 -14.69 3.24 14.44
N PRO A 78 -14.42 2.72 15.64
CA PRO A 78 -13.20 3.04 16.39
C PRO A 78 -11.91 2.54 15.71
N SER A 79 -12.01 1.57 14.82
CA SER A 79 -10.88 1.07 14.04
C SER A 79 -10.31 2.12 13.07
N ILE A 80 -11.13 3.05 12.57
CA ILE A 80 -10.64 4.09 11.66
C ILE A 80 -9.79 5.09 12.41
N VAL A 81 -8.54 5.23 12.00
CA VAL A 81 -7.58 6.15 12.60
C VAL A 81 -7.23 7.33 11.69
N MET A 82 -7.55 7.22 10.39
CA MET A 82 -7.19 8.21 9.38
C MET A 82 -8.12 8.13 8.17
N TRP A 83 -8.43 9.29 7.56
CA TRP A 83 -9.11 9.38 6.28
C TRP A 83 -8.08 9.59 5.16
N SER A 84 -8.25 8.91 4.02
CA SER A 84 -7.45 9.14 2.83
C SER A 84 -8.33 9.63 1.70
N ILE A 85 -7.97 10.78 1.12
CA ILE A 85 -8.78 11.49 0.12
C ILE A 85 -8.32 11.26 -1.31
N GLY A 86 -7.30 10.46 -1.52
CA GLY A 86 -6.81 10.16 -2.87
C GLY A 86 -5.57 9.29 -2.90
N ASN A 87 -5.36 8.64 -4.05
CA ASN A 87 -4.19 7.86 -4.35
C ASN A 87 -3.57 8.30 -5.68
N GLU A 88 -2.27 8.65 -5.64
CA GLU A 88 -1.47 8.97 -6.84
C GLU A 88 -2.18 9.91 -7.82
N ILE A 89 -2.81 10.91 -7.26
CA ILE A 89 -3.65 11.85 -8.00
C ILE A 89 -2.84 12.59 -9.06
N PRO A 90 -3.24 12.58 -10.34
CA PRO A 90 -2.49 13.27 -11.39
C PRO A 90 -2.29 14.76 -11.12
N GLU A 91 -3.19 15.40 -10.39
CA GLU A 91 -3.18 16.84 -10.10
C GLU A 91 -2.15 17.28 -9.03
N GLN A 92 -1.34 16.40 -8.44
CA GLN A 92 -0.35 16.73 -7.39
C GLN A 92 0.61 17.88 -7.75
N TRP A 93 0.82 18.14 -9.02
CA TRP A 93 1.72 19.21 -9.50
C TRP A 93 1.04 20.57 -9.67
N SER A 94 -0.29 20.67 -9.52
CA SER A 94 -1.08 21.83 -9.92
C SER A 94 -1.68 22.59 -8.73
N LYS A 95 -1.96 23.88 -8.92
CA LYS A 95 -2.71 24.69 -7.96
C LYS A 95 -4.15 24.19 -7.79
N GLU A 96 -4.78 23.75 -8.89
CA GLU A 96 -6.12 23.16 -8.85
C GLU A 96 -6.16 21.92 -7.93
N GLY A 97 -5.14 21.06 -8.01
CA GLY A 97 -4.99 19.91 -7.11
C GLY A 97 -4.88 20.33 -5.65
N VAL A 98 -4.11 21.37 -5.34
CA VAL A 98 -4.00 21.93 -3.98
C VAL A 98 -5.36 22.41 -3.45
N GLU A 99 -6.14 23.11 -4.27
CA GLU A 99 -7.48 23.59 -3.92
C GLU A 99 -8.45 22.44 -3.67
N ILE A 100 -8.45 21.42 -4.53
CA ILE A 100 -9.26 20.21 -4.36
C ILE A 100 -8.86 19.47 -3.09
N SER A 101 -7.55 19.27 -2.89
CA SER A 101 -7.00 18.59 -1.71
C SER A 101 -7.46 19.27 -0.43
N LYS A 102 -7.35 20.60 -0.35
CA LYS A 102 -7.82 21.37 0.78
C LYS A 102 -9.33 21.23 1.00
N ARG A 103 -10.13 21.36 -0.06
CA ARG A 103 -11.58 21.22 0.01
C ARG A 103 -12.02 19.86 0.53
N LEU A 104 -11.44 18.78 0.01
CA LEU A 104 -11.79 17.42 0.47
C LEU A 104 -11.35 17.16 1.92
N GLN A 105 -10.18 17.65 2.32
CA GLN A 105 -9.73 17.60 3.71
C GLN A 105 -10.65 18.41 4.63
N ASP A 106 -11.04 19.63 4.24
CA ASP A 106 -11.96 20.46 5.01
C ASP A 106 -13.33 19.77 5.20
N LEU A 107 -13.81 19.05 4.18
CA LEU A 107 -15.03 18.23 4.29
C LEU A 107 -14.86 17.07 5.29
N CYS A 108 -13.72 16.39 5.28
CA CYS A 108 -13.44 15.37 6.29
C CYS A 108 -13.51 15.98 7.69
N HIS A 109 -12.82 17.08 7.95
CA HIS A 109 -12.81 17.76 9.25
C HIS A 109 -14.20 18.30 9.65
N GLN A 110 -14.99 18.76 8.70
CA GLN A 110 -16.36 19.25 8.97
C GLN A 110 -17.25 18.14 9.55
N TYR A 111 -17.10 16.91 9.06
CA TYR A 111 -17.95 15.78 9.46
C TYR A 111 -17.31 14.84 10.47
N ASP A 112 -15.99 14.90 10.61
CA ASP A 112 -15.20 14.24 11.66
C ASP A 112 -13.93 15.02 11.99
N PRO A 113 -13.98 15.94 12.96
CA PRO A 113 -12.80 16.72 13.38
C PRO A 113 -11.80 15.94 14.23
N THR A 114 -12.05 14.66 14.48
CA THR A 114 -11.25 13.85 15.42
C THR A 114 -10.12 13.08 14.76
N ARG A 115 -10.17 12.90 13.43
CA ARG A 115 -9.19 12.09 12.70
C ARG A 115 -8.44 12.92 11.66
N PRO A 116 -7.13 12.69 11.52
CA PRO A 116 -6.34 13.34 10.49
C PRO A 116 -6.66 12.82 9.09
N VAL A 117 -6.27 13.60 8.09
CA VAL A 117 -6.47 13.34 6.67
C VAL A 117 -5.12 13.18 5.97
N THR A 118 -5.04 12.21 5.08
CA THR A 118 -3.89 11.91 4.23
C THR A 118 -4.29 11.68 2.77
N GLN A 119 -3.31 11.48 1.93
CA GLN A 119 -3.43 10.88 0.59
C GLN A 119 -2.08 10.29 0.18
N GLY A 120 -2.08 9.29 -0.70
CA GLY A 120 -0.87 8.69 -1.24
C GLY A 120 -0.30 9.50 -2.41
N MET A 121 0.94 9.97 -2.31
CA MET A 121 1.60 10.79 -3.33
C MET A 121 2.80 10.05 -3.94
N ASP A 122 2.77 9.77 -5.24
CA ASP A 122 3.87 9.12 -5.98
C ASP A 122 4.87 10.10 -6.59
N ARG A 123 4.47 11.38 -6.74
CA ARG A 123 5.28 12.46 -7.35
C ARG A 123 5.74 13.46 -6.31
N ALA A 124 6.49 13.00 -5.33
CA ALA A 124 6.89 13.78 -4.15
C ALA A 124 7.45 15.17 -4.49
N GLU A 125 8.38 15.28 -5.46
CA GLU A 125 8.99 16.56 -5.84
C GLU A 125 7.94 17.56 -6.38
N ALA A 126 7.03 17.08 -7.21
CA ALA A 126 5.97 17.90 -7.78
C ALA A 126 4.96 18.33 -6.69
N ALA A 127 4.56 17.39 -5.83
CA ALA A 127 3.65 17.64 -4.73
C ALA A 127 4.20 18.63 -3.70
N LEU A 128 5.50 18.54 -3.40
CA LEU A 128 6.19 19.49 -2.51
C LEU A 128 6.31 20.87 -3.14
N LYS A 129 6.68 20.94 -4.43
CA LYS A 129 6.84 22.20 -5.15
C LYS A 129 5.52 22.95 -5.34
N SER A 130 4.41 22.25 -5.56
CA SER A 130 3.09 22.86 -5.73
C SER A 130 2.46 23.32 -4.40
N GLY A 131 2.91 22.79 -3.28
CA GLY A 131 2.28 22.95 -1.97
C GLY A 131 1.24 21.87 -1.65
N PHE A 132 1.04 20.90 -2.53
CA PHE A 132 0.06 19.83 -2.38
C PHE A 132 0.32 18.95 -1.16
N ALA A 133 1.59 18.57 -0.94
CA ALA A 133 1.98 17.75 0.22
C ALA A 133 1.80 18.47 1.56
N GLN A 134 1.99 19.80 1.57
CA GLN A 134 1.90 20.62 2.80
C GLN A 134 0.46 20.83 3.28
N VAL A 135 -0.55 20.61 2.43
CA VAL A 135 -1.97 20.71 2.81
C VAL A 135 -2.37 19.60 3.77
N MET A 136 -1.86 18.39 3.57
CA MET A 136 -2.29 17.21 4.32
C MET A 136 -1.95 17.29 5.80
N ASP A 137 -2.87 16.80 6.64
CA ASP A 137 -2.57 16.59 8.07
C ASP A 137 -1.42 15.63 8.24
N VAL A 138 -1.44 14.52 7.48
CA VAL A 138 -0.38 13.53 7.41
C VAL A 138 0.08 13.42 5.96
N PRO A 139 1.26 13.96 5.59
CA PRO A 139 1.80 13.76 4.25
C PRO A 139 2.14 12.29 3.99
N GLY A 140 1.43 11.64 3.07
CA GLY A 140 1.65 10.25 2.67
C GLY A 140 2.43 10.18 1.35
N PHE A 141 3.51 9.40 1.31
CA PHE A 141 4.27 9.17 0.09
C PHE A 141 4.23 7.70 -0.30
N ASN A 142 3.97 7.47 -1.60
CA ASN A 142 4.02 6.15 -2.20
C ASN A 142 5.44 5.90 -2.72
N TYR A 143 6.06 4.83 -2.21
CA TYR A 143 7.38 4.36 -2.64
C TYR A 143 8.51 5.39 -2.50
N ARG A 144 9.64 5.14 -3.16
CA ARG A 144 10.80 6.06 -3.27
C ARG A 144 11.35 6.53 -1.93
N VAL A 145 11.46 5.60 -0.99
CA VAL A 145 11.99 5.83 0.36
C VAL A 145 13.32 6.60 0.36
N HIS A 146 14.16 6.41 -0.65
CA HIS A 146 15.43 7.13 -0.84
C HIS A 146 15.29 8.66 -0.98
N LYS A 147 14.07 9.17 -1.18
CA LYS A 147 13.78 10.61 -1.24
C LYS A 147 13.30 11.20 0.08
N TYR A 148 13.00 10.39 1.08
CA TYR A 148 12.37 10.83 2.33
C TYR A 148 13.19 11.90 3.07
N GLU A 149 14.52 11.77 3.14
CA GLU A 149 15.40 12.77 3.77
C GLU A 149 15.36 14.17 3.09
N ASN A 150 15.08 14.22 1.79
CA ASN A 150 14.89 15.47 1.08
C ASN A 150 13.46 15.99 1.20
N ASN A 151 12.48 15.09 1.23
CA ASN A 151 11.08 15.43 1.34
C ASN A 151 10.76 16.07 2.70
N ILE A 152 11.27 15.49 3.79
CA ILE A 152 11.02 15.96 5.16
C ILE A 152 11.44 17.43 5.39
N LYS A 153 12.51 17.87 4.74
CA LYS A 153 13.01 19.25 4.85
C LYS A 153 12.03 20.31 4.35
N GLN A 154 11.04 19.91 3.57
CA GLN A 154 10.01 20.77 2.96
C GLN A 154 8.64 20.61 3.60
N LEU A 155 8.52 19.73 4.60
CA LEU A 155 7.25 19.45 5.28
C LEU A 155 7.19 20.23 6.61
N PRO A 156 6.24 21.17 6.77
CA PRO A 156 6.20 22.04 7.94
C PRO A 156 5.90 21.30 9.25
N LYS A 157 5.24 20.14 9.17
CA LYS A 157 4.87 19.33 10.33
C LYS A 157 5.99 18.42 10.83
N GLY A 158 7.05 18.24 10.06
CA GLY A 158 8.25 17.50 10.47
C GLY A 158 8.09 15.99 10.58
N PHE A 159 7.10 15.41 9.89
CA PHE A 159 6.92 13.95 9.77
C PHE A 159 6.26 13.58 8.43
N LEU A 160 6.34 12.31 8.05
CA LEU A 160 5.69 11.74 6.88
C LEU A 160 5.31 10.27 7.12
N LEU A 161 4.42 9.77 6.26
CA LEU A 161 3.94 8.40 6.24
C LEU A 161 4.32 7.71 4.93
N GLY A 162 4.79 6.47 4.98
CA GLY A 162 4.82 5.58 3.83
C GLY A 162 3.41 5.08 3.52
N SER A 163 2.67 5.84 2.72
CA SER A 163 1.27 5.51 2.43
C SER A 163 1.10 4.31 1.50
N GLU A 164 2.17 3.96 0.76
CA GLU A 164 2.28 2.75 -0.04
C GLU A 164 3.75 2.41 -0.23
N THR A 165 4.18 1.24 0.21
CA THR A 165 5.60 0.86 0.24
C THR A 165 5.85 -0.50 -0.38
N ALA A 166 7.11 -0.85 -0.58
CA ALA A 166 7.61 -2.09 -1.13
C ALA A 166 7.23 -2.35 -2.59
N SER A 167 6.06 -2.89 -2.94
CA SER A 167 5.74 -3.44 -4.27
C SER A 167 6.74 -4.48 -4.72
N THR A 168 7.15 -5.36 -3.82
CA THR A 168 7.97 -6.52 -4.11
C THR A 168 7.12 -7.59 -4.80
N VAL A 169 7.63 -8.25 -5.81
CA VAL A 169 6.90 -9.27 -6.59
C VAL A 169 7.39 -10.67 -6.24
N SER A 170 6.45 -11.60 -6.06
CA SER A 170 6.78 -13.02 -5.83
C SER A 170 5.63 -13.95 -6.19
N SER A 171 5.97 -15.19 -6.55
CA SER A 171 5.03 -16.30 -6.72
C SER A 171 5.26 -17.33 -5.62
N ARG A 172 4.20 -17.77 -4.93
CA ARG A 172 4.32 -18.71 -3.82
C ARG A 172 4.95 -20.04 -4.26
N GLY A 173 6.06 -20.41 -3.62
CA GLY A 173 6.74 -21.69 -3.81
C GLY A 173 7.48 -21.83 -5.16
N VAL A 174 7.77 -20.73 -5.85
CA VAL A 174 8.57 -20.71 -7.08
C VAL A 174 9.94 -20.13 -6.77
N TYR A 175 11.00 -20.83 -7.13
CA TYR A 175 12.37 -20.43 -6.84
C TYR A 175 13.19 -20.35 -8.13
N LYS A 176 13.83 -19.20 -8.33
CA LYS A 176 14.65 -18.94 -9.52
C LYS A 176 16.13 -18.85 -9.13
N PHE A 177 16.98 -19.39 -10.00
CA PHE A 177 18.42 -19.40 -9.81
C PHE A 177 19.14 -18.83 -11.03
N PRO A 178 20.27 -18.12 -10.85
CA PRO A 178 20.84 -17.73 -9.55
C PRO A 178 19.91 -16.72 -8.82
N VAL A 179 19.98 -16.68 -7.49
CA VAL A 179 19.26 -15.67 -6.70
C VAL A 179 19.90 -14.31 -6.95
N THR A 180 19.13 -13.38 -7.46
CA THR A 180 19.60 -12.02 -7.77
C THR A 180 18.60 -10.98 -7.30
N VAL A 181 19.10 -9.85 -6.84
CA VAL A 181 18.26 -8.66 -6.57
C VAL A 181 18.01 -7.93 -7.88
N SER A 182 16.75 -7.69 -8.24
CA SER A 182 16.40 -7.06 -9.51
C SER A 182 15.04 -6.36 -9.47
N ASP A 183 14.96 -5.24 -10.19
CA ASP A 183 13.72 -4.48 -10.42
C ASP A 183 13.03 -4.79 -11.77
N LYS A 184 13.52 -5.80 -12.52
CA LYS A 184 13.07 -6.04 -13.91
C LYS A 184 13.05 -7.50 -14.36
N ASN A 185 13.12 -8.43 -13.42
CA ASN A 185 13.15 -9.84 -13.81
C ASN A 185 11.80 -10.30 -14.38
N THR A 186 11.86 -10.98 -15.51
CA THR A 186 10.76 -11.74 -16.09
C THR A 186 11.24 -13.12 -16.50
N TYR A 187 10.37 -14.12 -16.41
CA TYR A 187 10.69 -15.51 -16.69
C TYR A 187 9.68 -16.10 -17.69
N PRO A 188 10.11 -17.05 -18.55
CA PRO A 188 9.23 -17.62 -19.59
C PRO A 188 7.96 -18.30 -19.05
N ASP A 189 7.98 -18.77 -17.81
CA ASP A 189 6.84 -19.40 -17.15
C ASP A 189 5.85 -18.40 -16.53
N GLY A 190 6.13 -17.09 -16.64
CA GLY A 190 5.28 -16.04 -16.08
C GLY A 190 5.16 -16.08 -14.55
N GLN A 191 6.22 -16.48 -13.83
CA GLN A 191 6.29 -16.54 -12.38
C GLN A 191 7.45 -15.69 -11.85
N CYS A 192 7.31 -15.09 -10.67
CA CYS A 192 8.37 -14.39 -9.98
C CYS A 192 9.04 -15.28 -8.93
N SER A 193 10.27 -14.97 -8.55
CA SER A 193 10.98 -15.73 -7.51
C SER A 193 10.35 -15.52 -6.12
N SER A 194 10.25 -16.59 -5.35
CA SER A 194 9.76 -16.54 -3.96
C SER A 194 10.82 -16.08 -2.95
N TYR A 195 12.05 -15.87 -3.38
CA TYR A 195 13.14 -15.40 -2.50
C TYR A 195 13.00 -13.94 -2.02
N ASP A 196 11.97 -13.22 -2.49
CA ASP A 196 11.69 -11.83 -2.12
C ASP A 196 12.82 -10.83 -2.47
N THR A 197 13.47 -11.06 -3.59
CA THR A 197 14.58 -10.26 -4.12
C THR A 197 14.21 -9.49 -5.38
N GLU A 198 12.95 -9.59 -5.82
CA GLU A 198 12.44 -8.95 -7.04
C GLU A 198 11.40 -7.89 -6.69
N TYR A 199 11.54 -6.69 -7.27
CA TYR A 199 10.68 -5.53 -7.00
C TYR A 199 10.45 -4.72 -8.27
N CYS A 200 9.54 -3.74 -8.21
CA CYS A 200 9.23 -2.88 -9.34
C CYS A 200 10.18 -1.69 -9.43
N SER A 201 10.39 -1.16 -10.64
CA SER A 201 11.33 -0.06 -10.90
C SER A 201 11.02 1.25 -10.15
N TRP A 202 9.80 1.42 -9.66
CA TRP A 202 9.39 2.56 -8.83
C TRP A 202 9.53 2.32 -7.33
N SER A 203 9.92 1.12 -6.93
CA SER A 203 9.83 0.56 -5.59
C SER A 203 11.21 0.16 -5.03
N ASN A 204 11.24 -0.65 -4.00
CA ASN A 204 12.41 -1.14 -3.30
C ASN A 204 12.07 -2.43 -2.54
N LEU A 205 13.07 -3.04 -1.91
CA LEU A 205 12.85 -4.16 -1.00
C LEU A 205 12.34 -3.67 0.38
N PRO A 206 11.63 -4.50 1.15
CA PRO A 206 11.14 -4.14 2.49
C PRO A 206 12.22 -3.64 3.45
N ASP A 207 13.44 -4.19 3.34
CA ASP A 207 14.58 -3.80 4.18
C ASP A 207 14.90 -2.29 4.10
N ASP A 208 14.71 -1.67 2.94
CA ASP A 208 14.96 -0.23 2.76
C ASP A 208 13.90 0.62 3.48
N ASP A 209 12.64 0.18 3.45
CA ASP A 209 11.55 0.84 4.17
C ASP A 209 11.75 0.70 5.70
N TRP A 210 12.09 -0.48 6.17
CA TRP A 210 12.33 -0.74 7.59
C TRP A 210 13.52 0.04 8.13
N ARG A 211 14.64 0.05 7.40
CA ARG A 211 15.81 0.87 7.77
C ARG A 211 15.44 2.34 7.91
N CYS A 212 14.66 2.85 6.96
CA CYS A 212 14.23 4.25 7.01
C CYS A 212 13.34 4.55 8.23
N GLN A 213 12.45 3.63 8.62
CA GLN A 213 11.62 3.78 9.81
C GLN A 213 12.42 3.65 11.12
N GLU A 214 13.44 2.78 11.14
CA GLU A 214 14.32 2.59 12.30
C GLU A 214 15.28 3.77 12.50
N ASP A 215 15.85 4.28 11.41
CA ASP A 215 16.84 5.37 11.45
C ASP A 215 16.19 6.75 11.66
N TYR A 216 14.94 6.93 11.23
CA TYR A 216 14.26 8.23 11.20
C TYR A 216 12.93 8.25 11.96
N PRO A 217 12.90 8.79 13.19
CA PRO A 217 11.68 8.83 14.01
C PRO A 217 10.55 9.72 13.44
N TRP A 218 10.84 10.50 12.41
CA TRP A 218 9.86 11.29 11.68
C TRP A 218 9.15 10.49 10.54
N VAL A 219 9.55 9.26 10.26
CA VAL A 219 8.78 8.30 9.45
C VAL A 219 7.83 7.57 10.39
N ILE A 220 6.54 7.91 10.35
CA ILE A 220 5.57 7.45 11.35
C ILE A 220 4.97 6.07 11.08
N GLY A 221 5.42 5.39 10.06
CA GLY A 221 4.99 4.03 9.68
C GLY A 221 4.84 3.85 8.18
N GLU A 222 4.33 2.67 7.82
CA GLU A 222 4.13 2.30 6.42
C GLU A 222 2.85 1.50 6.19
N PHE A 223 2.35 1.54 4.94
CA PHE A 223 1.33 0.64 4.41
C PHE A 223 1.90 -0.08 3.20
N VAL A 224 2.13 -1.38 3.34
CA VAL A 224 2.78 -2.20 2.32
C VAL A 224 1.83 -2.53 1.18
N TRP A 225 2.29 -2.40 -0.06
CA TRP A 225 1.61 -2.88 -1.25
C TRP A 225 2.06 -4.30 -1.60
N THR A 226 1.27 -5.37 -1.33
CA THR A 226 -0.05 -5.37 -0.72
C THR A 226 -0.24 -6.65 0.10
N GLY A 227 -1.27 -6.73 0.92
CA GLY A 227 -1.52 -7.89 1.77
C GLY A 227 -1.85 -9.18 0.99
N TYR A 228 -2.59 -9.06 -0.11
CA TYR A 228 -3.04 -10.19 -0.91
C TYR A 228 -2.85 -9.91 -2.41
N ASP A 229 -2.52 -10.95 -3.17
CA ASP A 229 -2.63 -10.86 -4.63
C ASP A 229 -4.09 -10.59 -5.03
N TYR A 230 -4.28 -9.89 -6.14
CA TYR A 230 -5.58 -9.50 -6.67
C TYR A 230 -5.63 -9.68 -8.20
N LEU A 231 -6.82 -9.73 -8.76
CA LEU A 231 -7.02 -9.79 -10.21
C LEU A 231 -6.73 -8.42 -10.83
N GLY A 232 -6.11 -8.43 -12.00
CA GLY A 232 -5.59 -7.24 -12.66
C GLY A 232 -4.15 -6.95 -12.23
N GLU A 233 -3.52 -5.96 -12.86
CA GLU A 233 -2.15 -5.50 -12.61
C GLU A 233 -1.11 -6.62 -12.46
N PRO A 234 -0.88 -7.42 -13.52
CA PRO A 234 0.00 -8.59 -13.45
C PRO A 234 1.49 -8.24 -13.59
N THR A 235 1.90 -7.04 -13.23
CA THR A 235 3.30 -6.58 -13.26
C THR A 235 4.24 -7.59 -12.59
N PRO A 236 5.37 -7.99 -13.20
CA PRO A 236 5.97 -7.41 -14.42
C PRO A 236 5.51 -8.06 -15.74
N TYR A 237 4.39 -8.76 -15.76
CA TYR A 237 3.90 -9.53 -16.91
C TYR A 237 2.70 -8.87 -17.60
N ASP A 238 2.67 -7.55 -17.69
CA ASP A 238 1.55 -6.78 -18.25
C ASP A 238 1.23 -7.15 -19.71
N GLU A 239 2.24 -7.56 -20.50
CA GLU A 239 2.09 -7.98 -21.91
C GLU A 239 1.74 -9.47 -22.06
N PHE A 240 1.65 -10.22 -20.96
CA PHE A 240 1.36 -11.65 -20.99
C PHE A 240 -0.15 -11.91 -20.96
N TRP A 241 -0.61 -12.79 -21.86
CA TRP A 241 -1.99 -13.24 -21.86
C TRP A 241 -2.09 -14.77 -21.91
N PRO A 242 -2.94 -15.38 -21.10
CA PRO A 242 -3.77 -14.78 -20.06
C PRO A 242 -2.96 -14.38 -18.82
N SER A 243 -3.26 -13.21 -18.26
CA SER A 243 -2.71 -12.76 -16.97
C SER A 243 -3.37 -13.56 -15.85
N ARG A 244 -2.57 -13.94 -14.83
CA ARG A 244 -3.06 -14.76 -13.71
C ARG A 244 -3.63 -13.90 -12.60
N SER A 245 -2.78 -13.07 -12.00
CA SER A 245 -3.09 -12.15 -10.90
C SER A 245 -1.94 -11.16 -10.73
N SER A 246 -2.04 -10.23 -9.81
CA SER A 246 -0.87 -9.50 -9.33
C SER A 246 0.11 -10.43 -8.63
N TYR A 247 1.36 -9.95 -8.44
CA TYR A 247 2.44 -10.67 -7.75
C TYR A 247 2.87 -9.96 -6.46
N PHE A 248 2.21 -8.85 -6.11
CA PHE A 248 2.56 -7.98 -5.00
C PHE A 248 2.16 -8.52 -3.62
N GLY A 249 1.19 -9.42 -3.57
CA GLY A 249 0.63 -9.91 -2.32
C GLY A 249 1.66 -10.57 -1.40
N ILE A 250 1.56 -10.27 -0.11
CA ILE A 250 2.23 -11.03 0.97
C ILE A 250 1.63 -12.44 1.07
N CYS A 251 0.33 -12.54 0.80
CA CYS A 251 -0.37 -13.80 0.56
C CYS A 251 -0.77 -13.90 -0.91
N ASP A 252 -0.89 -15.12 -1.43
CA ASP A 252 -1.36 -15.36 -2.79
C ASP A 252 -2.87 -15.10 -2.97
N LEU A 253 -3.37 -15.24 -4.21
CA LEU A 253 -4.79 -15.02 -4.54
C LEU A 253 -5.75 -15.93 -3.76
N ALA A 254 -5.29 -17.13 -3.37
CA ALA A 254 -6.07 -18.05 -2.52
C ALA A 254 -6.02 -17.68 -1.04
N GLY A 255 -5.22 -16.68 -0.66
CA GLY A 255 -5.01 -16.23 0.70
C GLY A 255 -4.04 -17.13 1.48
N LEU A 256 -3.12 -17.81 0.79
CA LEU A 256 -2.07 -18.61 1.41
C LEU A 256 -0.79 -17.78 1.53
N PRO A 257 -0.08 -17.84 2.68
CA PRO A 257 1.17 -17.13 2.90
C PRO A 257 2.23 -17.46 1.85
N LYS A 258 2.88 -16.45 1.29
CA LYS A 258 4.13 -16.58 0.52
C LYS A 258 5.32 -16.55 1.49
N ASP A 259 6.54 -16.79 0.99
CA ASP A 259 7.73 -16.75 1.85
C ASP A 259 7.92 -15.38 2.51
N ARG A 260 7.59 -14.29 1.80
CA ARG A 260 7.63 -12.93 2.37
C ARG A 260 6.69 -12.73 3.57
N TYR A 261 5.62 -13.47 3.71
CA TYR A 261 4.78 -13.41 4.91
C TYR A 261 5.60 -13.68 6.16
N TYR A 262 6.47 -14.68 6.11
CA TYR A 262 7.32 -15.04 7.24
C TYR A 262 8.45 -14.03 7.47
N LEU A 263 8.93 -13.37 6.40
CA LEU A 263 9.85 -12.26 6.51
C LEU A 263 9.22 -11.09 7.27
N TYR A 264 8.03 -10.63 6.85
CA TYR A 264 7.27 -9.59 7.57
C TYR A 264 6.92 -10.00 8.99
N ARG A 265 6.48 -11.25 9.20
CA ARG A 265 6.17 -11.77 10.52
C ARG A 265 7.39 -11.76 11.44
N SER A 266 8.57 -12.07 10.96
CA SER A 266 9.80 -12.03 11.74
C SER A 266 10.17 -10.61 12.19
N HIS A 267 9.82 -9.61 11.39
CA HIS A 267 10.09 -8.20 11.66
C HIS A 267 8.99 -7.55 12.52
N TRP A 268 7.73 -7.75 12.18
CA TRP A 268 6.59 -7.07 12.80
C TRP A 268 6.04 -7.77 14.05
N ASN A 269 5.96 -9.10 14.06
CA ASN A 269 5.40 -9.83 15.22
C ASN A 269 6.44 -9.95 16.33
N LYS A 270 6.31 -9.09 17.33
CA LYS A 270 7.21 -9.12 18.51
C LYS A 270 6.76 -10.09 19.62
N GLN A 271 5.61 -10.77 19.44
CA GLN A 271 5.06 -11.68 20.46
C GLN A 271 5.50 -13.13 20.27
N SER A 272 5.96 -13.49 19.08
CA SER A 272 6.39 -14.87 18.78
C SER A 272 7.62 -14.91 17.88
N HIS A 273 8.45 -15.90 18.09
CA HIS A 273 9.56 -16.17 17.17
C HIS A 273 9.05 -16.74 15.85
N THR A 274 9.68 -16.34 14.76
CA THR A 274 9.43 -16.89 13.44
C THR A 274 10.65 -17.65 12.96
N VAL A 275 10.47 -18.93 12.63
CA VAL A 275 11.45 -19.74 11.92
C VAL A 275 10.81 -20.19 10.63
N HIS A 276 11.44 -19.89 9.51
CA HIS A 276 10.95 -20.26 8.18
C HIS A 276 12.12 -20.70 7.32
N LEU A 277 11.95 -21.83 6.63
CA LEU A 277 12.97 -22.42 5.76
C LEU A 277 12.52 -22.34 4.30
N LEU A 278 13.38 -21.79 3.46
CA LEU A 278 13.19 -21.73 2.02
C LEU A 278 14.52 -22.07 1.31
N PRO A 279 14.48 -22.69 0.13
CA PRO A 279 13.30 -23.14 -0.61
C PRO A 279 12.63 -24.38 0.00
N HIS A 280 11.53 -24.83 -0.60
CA HIS A 280 10.92 -26.11 -0.24
C HIS A 280 11.88 -27.28 -0.54
N TRP A 281 11.60 -28.46 0.04
CA TRP A 281 12.49 -29.64 -0.04
C TRP A 281 12.28 -30.50 -1.28
N THR A 282 11.19 -30.33 -2.01
CA THR A 282 10.81 -31.21 -3.13
C THR A 282 11.36 -30.69 -4.46
N TRP A 283 12.42 -31.32 -4.93
CA TRP A 283 13.11 -31.00 -6.18
C TRP A 283 13.25 -32.24 -7.05
N PRO A 284 12.17 -32.69 -7.76
CA PRO A 284 12.26 -33.88 -8.62
C PRO A 284 13.38 -33.76 -9.65
N GLY A 285 14.20 -34.81 -9.78
CA GLY A 285 15.35 -34.86 -10.67
C GLY A 285 16.62 -34.17 -10.18
N ARG A 286 16.62 -33.72 -8.88
CA ARG A 286 17.79 -33.15 -8.22
C ARG A 286 18.13 -33.84 -6.91
N GLU A 287 17.76 -35.12 -6.79
CA GLU A 287 18.01 -35.94 -5.62
C GLU A 287 19.52 -36.09 -5.36
N GLY A 288 19.96 -35.73 -4.15
CA GLY A 288 21.38 -35.79 -3.77
C GLY A 288 22.20 -34.54 -4.06
N GLU A 289 21.61 -33.50 -4.67
CA GLU A 289 22.25 -32.19 -4.73
C GLU A 289 22.13 -31.47 -3.37
N VAL A 290 23.18 -30.71 -3.02
CA VAL A 290 23.29 -29.96 -1.76
C VAL A 290 23.19 -28.46 -2.04
#